data_190a892dc23e55ddf495e42230ab00d2
#
_entry.id   190a892dc23e55ddf495e42230ab00d2
#
_cell.length_a   1.000
_cell.length_b   1.000
_cell.length_c   1.000
_cell.angle_alpha   90.00
_cell.angle_beta   90.00
_cell.angle_gamma   90.00
#
_symmetry.space_group_name_H-M   'P 1'
#
loop_
_entity.id
_entity.type
_entity.pdbx_description
1 polymer ?
#
loop_
_entity_poly.entity_id
_entity_poly.type
_entity_poly.pdbx_seq_one_letter_code
_entity_poly.pdbx_strand_id
1 'polypeptide(L)'
;MKELSQKRAIGAMPIAGSYRSIDFSLSNMSNSHIQKVGVFTQYNARSLNEHLNSSKWWDFGRKQGGLFVFTPTVTADNSYWYRGTADAIYQNLSFLKSSHEPYVVIASGDCVYKMDYNKVLEYHIEKKA
;
A
#
# COMPACT_ATOMS: atom_id res chain seq x y z
N MET A 1 17.07 -7.00 11.47
CA MET A 1 16.55 -6.45 10.18
C MET A 1 17.64 -5.84 9.28
N LYS A 2 18.76 -5.34 9.84
CA LYS A 2 19.77 -4.60 9.06
C LYS A 2 20.28 -5.34 7.80
N GLU A 3 20.64 -6.60 7.93
CA GLU A 3 21.18 -7.39 6.81
C GLU A 3 20.14 -7.74 5.76
N LEU A 4 18.91 -8.00 6.18
CA LEU A 4 17.82 -8.39 5.29
C LEU A 4 17.25 -7.21 4.48
N SER A 5 17.31 -6.00 5.02
CA SER A 5 16.76 -4.80 4.36
C SER A 5 17.77 -4.04 3.50
N GLN A 6 19.03 -4.47 3.44
CA GLN A 6 20.07 -3.79 2.65
C GLN A 6 19.76 -3.70 1.15
N LYS A 7 19.09 -4.71 0.59
CA LYS A 7 18.80 -4.80 -0.85
C LYS A 7 17.32 -4.71 -1.19
N ARG A 8 16.43 -4.71 -0.19
CA ARG A 8 14.98 -4.75 -0.38
C ARG A 8 14.25 -3.90 0.64
N ALA A 9 13.13 -3.30 0.24
CA ALA A 9 12.18 -2.71 1.17
C ALA A 9 11.63 -3.79 2.12
N ILE A 10 11.27 -3.41 3.36
CA ILE A 10 10.75 -4.37 4.37
C ILE A 10 9.53 -5.11 3.82
N GLY A 11 8.57 -4.39 3.22
CA GLY A 11 7.38 -4.98 2.59
C GLY A 11 7.67 -5.96 1.44
N ALA A 12 8.88 -5.93 0.88
CA ALA A 12 9.34 -6.84 -0.16
C ALA A 12 10.12 -8.06 0.37
N MET A 13 10.16 -8.26 1.69
CA MET A 13 10.84 -9.39 2.30
C MET A 13 10.11 -10.70 2.02
N PRO A 14 10.81 -11.75 1.52
CA PRO A 14 10.20 -13.05 1.28
C PRO A 14 9.73 -13.70 2.59
N ILE A 15 8.53 -14.24 2.55
CA ILE A 15 7.91 -15.00 3.63
C ILE A 15 7.32 -16.27 3.02
N ALA A 16 7.53 -17.42 3.66
CA ALA A 16 6.97 -18.69 3.21
C ALA A 16 7.18 -18.97 1.69
N GLY A 17 8.40 -18.83 1.22
CA GLY A 17 8.75 -19.12 -0.18
C GLY A 17 8.57 -17.93 -1.12
N SER A 18 7.53 -17.94 -1.94
CA SER A 18 7.31 -16.92 -2.98
C SER A 18 6.53 -15.68 -2.52
N TYR A 19 5.93 -15.72 -1.33
CA TYR A 19 5.18 -14.60 -0.78
C TYR A 19 6.08 -13.54 -0.18
N ARG A 20 5.57 -12.30 -0.13
CA ARG A 20 6.20 -11.16 0.56
C ARG A 20 5.24 -10.59 1.60
N SER A 21 5.76 -9.88 2.59
CA SER A 21 4.91 -9.34 3.68
C SER A 21 3.76 -8.47 3.14
N ILE A 22 4.01 -7.65 2.14
CA ILE A 22 3.00 -6.79 1.51
C ILE A 22 1.86 -7.58 0.85
N ASP A 23 2.10 -8.82 0.41
CA ASP A 23 1.09 -9.65 -0.26
C ASP A 23 -0.09 -9.95 0.65
N PHE A 24 0.13 -10.05 1.96
CA PHE A 24 -0.93 -10.28 2.94
C PHE A 24 -1.86 -9.08 3.05
N SER A 25 -1.33 -7.86 3.12
CA SER A 25 -2.14 -6.63 3.11
C SER A 25 -2.89 -6.46 1.79
N LEU A 26 -2.26 -6.69 0.66
CA LEU A 26 -2.89 -6.61 -0.66
C LEU A 26 -3.97 -7.68 -0.85
N SER A 27 -3.74 -8.90 -0.37
CA SER A 27 -4.74 -9.97 -0.39
C SER A 27 -5.95 -9.63 0.49
N ASN A 28 -5.74 -9.05 1.67
CA ASN A 28 -6.84 -8.58 2.52
C ASN A 28 -7.66 -7.49 1.82
N MET A 29 -7.01 -6.55 1.14
CA MET A 29 -7.69 -5.50 0.37
C MET A 29 -8.49 -6.08 -0.81
N SER A 30 -7.89 -6.97 -1.58
CA SER A 30 -8.56 -7.64 -2.71
C SER A 30 -9.75 -8.46 -2.26
N ASN A 31 -9.60 -9.25 -1.19
CA ASN A 31 -10.68 -10.05 -0.61
C ASN A 31 -11.80 -9.21 0.04
N SER A 32 -11.49 -7.99 0.43
CA SER A 32 -12.48 -7.01 0.92
C SER A 32 -13.11 -6.18 -0.20
N HIS A 33 -12.85 -6.51 -1.46
CA HIS A 33 -13.38 -5.82 -2.66
C HIS A 33 -12.95 -4.35 -2.79
N ILE A 34 -11.80 -3.98 -2.22
CA ILE A 34 -11.20 -2.67 -2.43
C ILE A 34 -10.60 -2.64 -3.84
N GLN A 35 -11.03 -1.68 -4.67
CA GLN A 35 -10.68 -1.63 -6.08
C GLN A 35 -9.49 -0.74 -6.40
N LYS A 36 -9.26 0.31 -5.60
CA LYS A 36 -8.20 1.30 -5.84
C LYS A 36 -7.24 1.31 -4.67
N VAL A 37 -6.00 0.92 -4.91
CA VAL A 37 -4.96 0.76 -3.89
C VAL A 37 -3.73 1.58 -4.27
N GLY A 38 -3.23 2.38 -3.33
CA GLY A 38 -1.97 3.10 -3.44
C GLY A 38 -0.92 2.49 -2.52
N VAL A 39 0.24 2.18 -3.06
CA VAL A 39 1.40 1.71 -2.30
C VAL A 39 2.46 2.80 -2.28
N PHE A 40 2.84 3.25 -1.09
CA PHE A 40 3.87 4.26 -0.90
C PHE A 40 5.19 3.59 -0.55
N THR A 41 6.22 3.87 -1.35
CA THR A 41 7.55 3.27 -1.20
C THR A 41 8.61 4.34 -1.14
N GLN A 42 9.69 4.12 -0.42
CA GLN A 42 10.79 5.07 -0.29
C GLN A 42 12.13 4.47 -0.68
N TYR A 43 12.57 3.41 0.01
CA TYR A 43 13.85 2.77 -0.21
C TYR A 43 13.74 1.44 -0.94
N ASN A 44 14.76 1.10 -1.75
CA ASN A 44 14.90 -0.21 -2.38
C ASN A 44 13.63 -0.69 -3.09
N ALA A 45 12.91 0.26 -3.70
CA ALA A 45 11.59 0.05 -4.29
C ALA A 45 11.64 -0.85 -5.54
N ARG A 46 12.79 -1.00 -6.21
CA ARG A 46 12.90 -1.74 -7.47
C ARG A 46 12.35 -3.17 -7.36
N SER A 47 12.85 -3.93 -6.39
CA SER A 47 12.39 -5.33 -6.19
C SER A 47 10.91 -5.41 -5.79
N LEU A 48 10.41 -4.41 -5.06
CA LEU A 48 8.99 -4.32 -4.72
C LEU A 48 8.15 -4.00 -5.95
N ASN A 49 8.57 -3.03 -6.77
CA ASN A 49 7.88 -2.65 -7.99
C ASN A 49 7.83 -3.79 -9.00
N GLU A 50 8.94 -4.51 -9.18
CA GLU A 50 8.99 -5.70 -10.03
C GLU A 50 8.01 -6.78 -9.55
N HIS A 51 7.94 -7.01 -8.24
CA HIS A 51 6.99 -7.95 -7.64
C HIS A 51 5.52 -7.52 -7.84
N LEU A 52 5.21 -6.26 -7.55
CA LEU A 52 3.86 -5.73 -7.71
C LEU A 52 3.40 -5.74 -9.18
N ASN A 53 4.29 -5.46 -10.12
CA ASN A 53 3.99 -5.48 -11.55
C ASN A 53 3.87 -6.89 -12.13
N SER A 54 4.61 -7.86 -11.58
CA SER A 54 4.61 -9.24 -12.06
C SER A 54 3.44 -10.06 -11.49
N SER A 55 2.85 -9.65 -10.39
CA SER A 55 1.82 -10.43 -9.74
C SER A 55 0.45 -10.16 -10.33
N LYS A 56 -0.07 -11.19 -10.97
CA LYS A 56 -1.46 -11.25 -11.45
C LYS A 56 -2.46 -11.69 -10.37
N TRP A 57 -2.00 -11.78 -9.12
CA TRP A 57 -2.76 -12.34 -7.99
C TRP A 57 -3.83 -11.41 -7.45
N TRP A 58 -3.72 -10.09 -7.75
CA TRP A 58 -4.65 -9.09 -7.26
C TRP A 58 -5.41 -8.47 -8.43
N ASP A 59 -6.72 -8.63 -8.42
CA ASP A 59 -7.61 -7.93 -9.35
C ASP A 59 -8.25 -6.75 -8.63
N PHE A 60 -7.67 -5.56 -8.81
CA PHE A 60 -8.19 -4.31 -8.26
C PHE A 60 -9.08 -3.55 -9.24
N GLY A 61 -9.73 -4.24 -10.16
CA GLY A 61 -10.70 -3.64 -11.07
C GLY A 61 -10.08 -2.81 -12.21
N ARG A 62 -10.21 -3.31 -13.42
CA ARG A 62 -9.56 -2.72 -14.60
C ARG A 62 -10.20 -1.43 -15.12
N LYS A 63 -11.47 -1.15 -14.79
CA LYS A 63 -12.18 -0.01 -15.38
C LYS A 63 -12.09 1.30 -14.59
N GLN A 64 -12.05 1.25 -13.27
CA GLN A 64 -12.01 2.43 -12.39
C GLN A 64 -11.09 2.29 -11.18
N GLY A 65 -10.42 1.18 -11.04
CA GLY A 65 -9.51 0.87 -9.95
C GLY A 65 -8.09 0.61 -10.41
N GLY A 66 -7.31 -0.06 -9.60
CA GLY A 66 -5.97 -0.52 -9.89
C GLY A 66 -5.02 -0.37 -8.72
N LEU A 67 -3.83 -0.93 -8.92
CA LEU A 67 -2.70 -0.80 -8.00
C LEU A 67 -1.77 0.30 -8.52
N PHE A 68 -1.55 1.31 -7.68
CA PHE A 68 -0.68 2.43 -7.99
C PHE A 68 0.50 2.46 -7.02
N VAL A 69 1.70 2.66 -7.54
CA VAL A 69 2.92 2.75 -6.72
C VAL A 69 3.43 4.18 -6.75
N PHE A 70 3.60 4.77 -5.56
CA PHE A 70 4.07 6.13 -5.37
C PHE A 70 5.44 6.14 -4.71
N THR A 71 6.33 6.94 -5.26
CA THR A 71 7.64 7.23 -4.70
C THR A 71 7.72 8.72 -4.35
N PRO A 72 8.64 9.14 -3.47
CA PRO A 72 8.84 10.56 -3.19
C PRO A 72 9.12 11.34 -4.47
N THR A 73 8.44 12.47 -4.62
CA THR A 73 8.65 13.38 -5.75
C THR A 73 9.54 14.53 -5.28
N VAL A 74 10.56 14.85 -6.07
CA VAL A 74 11.41 16.03 -5.86
C VAL A 74 10.60 17.27 -6.19
N THR A 75 10.37 18.12 -5.20
CA THR A 75 9.79 19.46 -5.37
C THR A 75 10.74 20.52 -4.85
N ALA A 76 10.48 21.80 -5.15
CA ALA A 76 11.29 22.90 -4.66
C ALA A 76 11.44 22.93 -3.13
N ASP A 77 10.41 22.43 -2.43
CA ASP A 77 10.33 22.43 -0.96
C ASP A 77 10.67 21.07 -0.33
N ASN A 78 10.90 20.03 -1.13
CA ASN A 78 11.11 18.67 -0.64
C ASN A 78 12.29 18.00 -1.35
N SER A 79 13.33 17.75 -0.58
CA SER A 79 14.56 17.11 -1.03
C SER A 79 14.54 15.59 -0.81
N TYR A 80 13.83 14.83 -1.63
CA TYR A 80 14.07 13.39 -1.85
C TYR A 80 13.34 12.34 -0.99
N TRP A 81 12.75 12.65 0.18
CA TRP A 81 12.23 11.62 1.09
C TRP A 81 10.89 11.98 1.70
N TYR A 82 10.04 10.97 1.94
CA TYR A 82 8.94 11.12 2.88
C TYR A 82 9.49 11.22 4.30
N ARG A 83 9.03 12.20 5.06
CA ARG A 83 9.43 12.39 6.47
C ARG A 83 8.82 11.36 7.41
N GLY A 84 7.83 10.61 6.94
CA GLY A 84 7.11 9.57 7.65
C GLY A 84 5.89 9.12 6.87
N THR A 85 5.11 8.21 7.46
CA THR A 85 3.92 7.64 6.80
C THR A 85 2.84 8.69 6.54
N ALA A 86 2.62 9.60 7.47
CA ALA A 86 1.66 10.69 7.30
C ALA A 86 2.07 11.66 6.17
N ASP A 87 3.36 11.96 6.07
CA ASP A 87 3.88 12.81 4.99
C ASP A 87 3.74 12.14 3.61
N ALA A 88 3.96 10.82 3.53
CA ALA A 88 3.73 10.06 2.30
C ALA A 88 2.28 10.19 1.81
N ILE A 89 1.32 10.11 2.72
CA ILE A 89 -0.10 10.30 2.41
C ILE A 89 -0.37 11.75 2.01
N TYR A 90 0.17 12.71 2.75
CA TYR A 90 -0.02 14.13 2.49
C TYR A 90 0.48 14.55 1.09
N GLN A 91 1.68 14.14 0.72
CA GLN A 91 2.24 14.42 -0.61
C GLN A 91 1.42 13.82 -1.75
N ASN A 92 0.63 12.78 -1.48
CA ASN A 92 -0.19 12.08 -2.46
C ASN A 92 -1.70 12.26 -2.23
N LEU A 93 -2.12 13.32 -1.53
CA LEU A 93 -3.53 13.60 -1.26
C LEU A 93 -4.38 13.75 -2.52
N SER A 94 -3.80 14.19 -3.63
CA SER A 94 -4.48 14.28 -4.93
C SER A 94 -5.03 12.94 -5.39
N PHE A 95 -4.31 11.84 -5.13
CA PHE A 95 -4.75 10.48 -5.42
C PHE A 95 -6.02 10.12 -4.63
N LEU A 96 -6.05 10.43 -3.34
CA LEU A 96 -7.23 10.18 -2.50
C LEU A 96 -8.42 11.06 -2.92
N LYS A 97 -8.17 12.35 -3.15
CA LYS A 97 -9.22 13.30 -3.58
C LYS A 97 -9.82 12.91 -4.94
N SER A 98 -9.00 12.42 -5.87
CA SER A 98 -9.46 11.99 -7.19
C SER A 98 -10.32 10.73 -7.16
N SER A 99 -10.27 9.95 -6.09
CA SER A 99 -11.08 8.74 -5.96
C SER A 99 -12.54 9.02 -5.63
N HIS A 100 -12.84 10.17 -5.03
CA HIS A 100 -14.17 10.56 -4.55
C HIS A 100 -14.81 9.56 -3.57
N GLU A 101 -13.98 8.70 -2.95
CA GLU A 101 -14.47 7.72 -1.98
C GLU A 101 -14.63 8.36 -0.59
N PRO A 102 -15.71 8.05 0.15
CA PRO A 102 -15.96 8.64 1.46
C PRO A 102 -15.03 8.11 2.56
N TYR A 103 -14.42 6.94 2.35
CA TYR A 103 -13.55 6.27 3.33
C TYR A 103 -12.25 5.81 2.70
N VAL A 104 -11.21 5.78 3.51
CA VAL A 104 -9.90 5.23 3.14
C VAL A 104 -9.41 4.26 4.21
N VAL A 105 -8.84 3.15 3.79
CA VAL A 105 -8.13 2.19 4.67
C VAL A 105 -6.65 2.43 4.55
N ILE A 106 -5.98 2.64 5.68
CA ILE A 106 -4.53 2.75 5.77
C ILE A 106 -4.00 1.50 6.47
N ALA A 107 -3.16 0.75 5.79
CA ALA A 107 -2.57 -0.48 6.29
C ALA A 107 -1.05 -0.48 6.12
N SER A 108 -0.34 -1.09 7.08
CA SER A 108 1.09 -1.32 6.95
C SER A 108 1.36 -2.47 5.98
N GLY A 109 2.38 -2.29 5.11
CA GLY A 109 2.85 -3.34 4.21
C GLY A 109 3.78 -4.37 4.89
N ASP A 110 4.14 -4.15 6.15
CA ASP A 110 5.10 -4.99 6.88
C ASP A 110 4.44 -6.06 7.74
N CYS A 111 3.13 -6.00 7.91
CA CYS A 111 2.38 -6.88 8.78
C CYS A 111 1.82 -8.08 8.03
N VAL A 112 1.95 -9.26 8.65
CA VAL A 112 1.39 -10.52 8.16
C VAL A 112 0.18 -10.87 8.99
N TYR A 113 -1.02 -10.67 8.43
CA TYR A 113 -2.29 -10.95 9.09
C TYR A 113 -3.40 -11.21 8.07
N LYS A 114 -4.51 -11.74 8.55
CA LYS A 114 -5.75 -11.90 7.77
C LYS A 114 -6.83 -10.99 8.37
N MET A 115 -7.40 -10.12 7.55
CA MET A 115 -8.41 -9.15 7.97
C MET A 115 -9.45 -8.94 6.87
N ASP A 116 -10.71 -8.88 7.27
CA ASP A 116 -11.80 -8.38 6.43
C ASP A 116 -12.04 -6.90 6.74
N TYR A 117 -11.62 -6.03 5.84
CA TYR A 117 -11.74 -4.58 6.03
C TYR A 117 -13.19 -4.08 5.97
N ASN A 118 -14.12 -4.85 5.42
CA ASN A 118 -15.54 -4.49 5.46
C ASN A 118 -16.06 -4.46 6.91
N LYS A 119 -15.65 -5.42 7.74
CA LYS A 119 -15.99 -5.44 9.18
C LYS A 119 -15.40 -4.26 9.93
N VAL A 120 -14.19 -3.85 9.58
CA VAL A 120 -13.55 -2.66 10.16
C VAL A 120 -14.32 -1.41 9.77
N LEU A 121 -14.73 -1.29 8.50
CA LEU A 121 -15.52 -0.17 8.02
C LEU A 121 -16.90 -0.09 8.70
N GLU A 122 -17.61 -1.21 8.81
CA GLU A 122 -18.89 -1.29 9.52
C GLU A 122 -18.76 -0.80 10.97
N TYR A 123 -17.72 -1.25 11.67
CA TYR A 123 -17.45 -0.81 13.03
C TYR A 123 -17.12 0.68 13.12
N HIS A 124 -16.29 1.19 12.20
CA HIS A 124 -15.97 2.62 12.12
C HIS A 124 -17.22 3.48 11.94
N ILE A 125 -18.13 3.08 11.04
CA ILE A 125 -19.38 3.79 10.80
C ILE A 125 -20.31 3.73 12.03
N GLU A 126 -20.43 2.56 12.67
CA GLU A 126 -21.23 2.37 13.88
C GLU A 126 -20.76 3.28 15.02
N LYS A 127 -19.44 3.37 15.21
CA LYS A 127 -18.84 4.18 16.28
C LYS A 127 -18.74 5.67 15.92
N LYS A 128 -19.03 6.05 14.68
CA LYS A 128 -18.89 7.43 14.19
C LYS A 128 -17.46 8.01 14.45
N ALA A 129 -16.45 7.16 14.33
CA ALA A 129 -15.08 7.49 14.61
C ALA A 129 -14.43 8.27 13.45
#